data_cb4803d414eece9da37fce7f3e24b543
#
_entry.id   cb4803d414eece9da37fce7f3e24b543
#
_cell.length_a   1.000
_cell.length_b   1.000
_cell.length_c   1.000
_cell.angle_alpha   90.00
_cell.angle_beta   90.00
_cell.angle_gamma   90.00
#
_symmetry.space_group_name_H-M   'P 1'
#
loop_
_entity.id
_entity.type
_entity.pdbx_description
1 polymer ?
#
loop_
_entity_poly.entity_id
_entity_poly.type
_entity_poly.pdbx_seq_one_letter_code
_entity_poly.pdbx_strand_id
1 'polypeptide(L)'
;MLNISKSLPRPVRRVLIVDDNPAIHEDYRRVLCADDSHLDNLASTKSLLLGGQPSGKSPDLSIELVSAFQGEEALDLVRRSVADNNPFQLAFVDVRMPPGIDGIETISRMWDIDPDIQVVICTAFSDYSWEETSESLQNSDKLLILKKPFDITVVRQMACSLLAKFELT
;
A
#
# COMPACT_ATOMS: atom_id res chain seq x y z
N MET A 1 30.74 10.11 -29.45
CA MET A 1 29.29 10.22 -29.30
C MET A 1 28.87 9.63 -27.97
N LEU A 2 28.65 10.45 -26.99
CA LEU A 2 28.23 10.05 -25.66
C LEU A 2 26.73 9.82 -25.68
N ASN A 3 26.34 8.57 -25.68
CA ASN A 3 24.94 8.16 -25.56
C ASN A 3 24.55 8.25 -24.07
N ILE A 4 24.18 9.44 -23.64
CA ILE A 4 23.60 9.64 -22.30
C ILE A 4 22.13 9.23 -22.43
N SER A 5 21.85 7.95 -22.25
CA SER A 5 20.50 7.51 -21.91
C SER A 5 20.14 8.14 -20.57
N LYS A 6 19.55 9.35 -20.62
CA LYS A 6 18.86 9.94 -19.49
C LYS A 6 17.67 9.00 -19.18
N SER A 7 17.86 8.05 -18.26
CA SER A 7 16.73 7.37 -17.67
C SER A 7 15.84 8.42 -17.03
N LEU A 8 14.63 8.55 -17.54
CA LEU A 8 13.60 9.40 -16.94
C LEU A 8 13.48 9.00 -15.46
N PRO A 9 13.36 9.97 -14.55
CA PRO A 9 13.16 9.65 -13.14
C PRO A 9 11.92 8.76 -13.02
N ARG A 10 12.07 7.63 -12.33
CA ARG A 10 10.98 6.68 -12.11
C ARG A 10 9.89 7.37 -11.30
N PRO A 11 8.61 7.19 -11.64
CA PRO A 11 7.54 7.77 -10.86
C PRO A 11 7.56 7.20 -9.44
N VAL A 12 7.62 8.07 -8.46
CA VAL A 12 7.51 7.70 -7.05
C VAL A 12 6.04 7.41 -6.75
N ARG A 13 5.78 6.23 -6.19
CA ARG A 13 4.44 5.82 -5.73
C ARG A 13 4.30 6.12 -4.25
N ARG A 14 3.27 6.85 -3.87
CA ARG A 14 3.03 7.23 -2.48
C ARG A 14 2.01 6.30 -1.84
N VAL A 15 2.40 5.70 -0.72
CA VAL A 15 1.58 4.75 0.05
C VAL A 15 1.40 5.29 1.46
N LEU A 16 0.15 5.36 1.89
CA LEU A 16 -0.23 5.78 3.24
C LEU A 16 -0.48 4.55 4.12
N ILE A 17 0.12 4.50 5.29
CA ILE A 17 -0.16 3.50 6.32
C ILE A 17 -0.90 4.17 7.47
N VAL A 18 -2.07 3.63 7.82
CA VAL A 18 -2.92 4.12 8.91
C VAL A 18 -3.14 3.00 9.91
N ASP A 19 -2.40 3.03 11.00
CA ASP A 19 -2.46 2.04 12.08
C ASP A 19 -1.94 2.69 13.37
N ASP A 20 -2.60 2.47 14.50
CA ASP A 20 -2.20 3.06 15.79
C ASP A 20 -0.97 2.37 16.41
N ASN A 21 -0.54 1.23 15.86
CA ASN A 21 0.61 0.46 16.34
C ASN A 21 1.90 0.81 15.56
N PRO A 22 2.89 1.47 16.19
CA PRO A 22 4.15 1.83 15.51
C PRO A 22 4.93 0.63 14.94
N ALA A 23 4.83 -0.56 15.55
CA ALA A 23 5.52 -1.75 15.07
C ALA A 23 5.04 -2.18 13.69
N ILE A 24 3.76 -2.01 13.40
CA ILE A 24 3.17 -2.30 12.09
C ILE A 24 3.78 -1.41 11.00
N HIS A 25 4.00 -0.12 11.29
CA HIS A 25 4.65 0.79 10.33
C HIS A 25 6.07 0.36 9.97
N GLU A 26 6.83 -0.16 10.95
CA GLU A 26 8.17 -0.71 10.68
C GLU A 26 8.11 -1.97 9.81
N ASP A 27 7.13 -2.84 10.02
CA ASP A 27 6.93 -4.03 9.19
C ASP A 27 6.61 -3.65 7.74
N TYR A 28 5.71 -2.69 7.52
CA TYR A 28 5.41 -2.16 6.18
C TYR A 28 6.65 -1.55 5.53
N ARG A 29 7.44 -0.78 6.29
CA ARG A 29 8.66 -0.13 5.77
C ARG A 29 9.69 -1.16 5.30
N ARG A 30 9.91 -2.21 6.10
CA ARG A 30 10.81 -3.31 5.72
C ARG A 30 10.39 -4.01 4.45
N VAL A 31 9.09 -4.16 4.21
CA VAL A 31 8.55 -4.90 3.07
C VAL A 31 8.47 -4.08 1.81
N LEU A 32 8.00 -2.84 1.94
CA LEU A 32 7.69 -1.98 0.79
C LEU A 32 8.87 -1.12 0.37
N CYS A 33 9.78 -0.80 1.30
CA CYS A 33 10.94 0.08 1.05
C CYS A 33 12.28 -0.65 1.08
N ALA A 34 12.30 -1.99 1.25
CA ALA A 34 13.55 -2.75 1.19
C ALA A 34 14.09 -2.71 -0.24
N ASP A 35 15.37 -2.34 -0.38
CA ASP A 35 16.09 -2.49 -1.63
C ASP A 35 16.04 -3.96 -2.08
N ASP A 36 15.72 -4.19 -3.33
CA ASP A 36 15.59 -5.52 -3.94
C ASP A 36 16.88 -6.37 -3.85
N SER A 37 18.01 -5.77 -3.46
CA SER A 37 19.31 -6.42 -3.35
C SER A 37 19.35 -7.62 -2.39
N HIS A 38 18.49 -7.67 -1.37
CA HIS A 38 18.45 -8.79 -0.43
C HIS A 38 17.45 -9.89 -0.83
N LEU A 39 16.43 -9.56 -1.62
CA LEU A 39 15.44 -10.53 -2.09
C LEU A 39 15.87 -11.21 -3.38
N ASP A 40 16.63 -10.53 -4.24
CA ASP A 40 17.24 -11.12 -5.42
C ASP A 40 18.22 -12.25 -5.07
N ASN A 41 18.91 -12.15 -3.93
CA ASN A 41 19.81 -13.22 -3.46
C ASN A 41 19.05 -14.49 -3.04
N LEU A 42 17.86 -14.35 -2.43
CA LEU A 42 17.03 -15.51 -2.04
C LEU A 42 16.29 -16.11 -3.25
N ALA A 43 15.78 -15.27 -4.15
CA ALA A 43 15.14 -15.71 -5.38
C ALA A 43 16.15 -16.35 -6.35
N SER A 44 17.34 -15.79 -6.46
CA SER A 44 18.43 -16.34 -7.29
C SER A 44 18.91 -17.68 -6.78
N THR A 45 19.04 -17.85 -5.46
CA THR A 45 19.45 -19.12 -4.86
C THR A 45 18.38 -20.20 -5.06
N LYS A 46 17.11 -19.84 -4.96
CA LYS A 46 15.99 -20.76 -5.17
C LYS A 46 15.83 -21.14 -6.65
N SER A 47 16.08 -20.21 -7.56
CA SER A 47 16.08 -20.44 -9.01
C SER A 47 17.23 -21.33 -9.47
N LEU A 48 18.42 -21.17 -8.90
CA LEU A 48 19.58 -22.03 -9.17
C LEU A 48 19.38 -23.48 -8.71
N LEU A 49 18.63 -23.68 -7.61
CA LEU A 49 18.34 -25.01 -7.08
C LEU A 49 17.23 -25.75 -7.86
N LEU A 50 16.34 -25.01 -8.51
CA LEU A 50 15.15 -25.58 -9.20
C LEU A 50 15.26 -25.53 -10.73
N GLY A 51 16.40 -25.09 -11.31
CA GLY A 51 16.63 -25.10 -12.76
C GLY A 51 15.71 -24.17 -13.55
N GLY A 52 15.05 -23.21 -12.90
CA GLY A 52 14.18 -22.23 -13.54
C GLY A 52 14.95 -21.01 -14.04
N GLN A 53 14.61 -20.54 -15.24
CA GLN A 53 15.10 -19.25 -15.72
C GLN A 53 14.55 -18.14 -14.84
N PRO A 54 15.31 -17.08 -14.52
CA PRO A 54 14.80 -15.92 -13.80
C PRO A 54 13.81 -15.18 -14.70
N SER A 55 12.55 -15.49 -14.55
CA SER A 55 11.48 -14.79 -15.25
C SER A 55 11.04 -13.56 -14.48
N GLY A 56 11.37 -12.42 -15.06
CA GLY A 56 10.74 -11.13 -14.72
C GLY A 56 11.36 -10.43 -13.51
N LYS A 57 12.13 -9.38 -13.78
CA LYS A 57 12.39 -8.33 -12.80
C LYS A 57 11.06 -7.89 -12.21
N SER A 58 10.90 -8.03 -10.89
CA SER A 58 9.85 -7.33 -10.17
C SER A 58 9.89 -5.86 -10.60
N PRO A 59 8.75 -5.22 -10.89
CA PRO A 59 8.78 -3.82 -11.26
C PRO A 59 9.47 -3.07 -10.13
N ASP A 60 10.56 -2.41 -10.45
CA ASP A 60 11.37 -1.59 -9.55
C ASP A 60 10.55 -0.33 -9.22
N LEU A 61 9.64 -0.49 -8.27
CA LEU A 61 8.74 0.56 -7.80
C LEU A 61 9.45 1.35 -6.71
N SER A 62 9.69 2.62 -6.97
CA SER A 62 10.10 3.56 -5.93
C SER A 62 8.88 3.93 -5.10
N ILE A 63 8.82 3.48 -3.84
CA ILE A 63 7.71 3.71 -2.93
C ILE A 63 8.13 4.72 -1.86
N GLU A 64 7.34 5.80 -1.73
CA GLU A 64 7.37 6.71 -0.59
C GLU A 64 6.27 6.30 0.39
N LEU A 65 6.68 5.86 1.58
CA LEU A 65 5.78 5.44 2.64
C LEU A 65 5.54 6.59 3.62
N VAL A 66 4.29 6.93 3.86
CA VAL A 66 3.87 7.93 4.84
C VAL A 66 3.03 7.27 5.91
N SER A 67 3.28 7.62 7.17
CA SER A 67 2.62 7.04 8.34
C SER A 67 1.60 8.00 8.95
N ALA A 68 0.43 7.48 9.29
CA ALA A 68 -0.57 8.10 10.16
C ALA A 68 -0.95 7.12 11.27
N PHE A 69 -1.09 7.60 12.48
CA PHE A 69 -1.37 6.76 13.65
C PHE A 69 -2.83 6.83 14.10
N GLN A 70 -3.61 7.71 13.48
CA GLN A 70 -5.05 7.89 13.72
C GLN A 70 -5.76 8.28 12.42
N GLY A 71 -7.07 8.03 12.36
CA GLY A 71 -7.87 8.33 11.18
C GLY A 71 -7.88 9.81 10.82
N GLU A 72 -8.01 10.70 11.80
CA GLU A 72 -8.01 12.15 11.59
C GLU A 72 -6.68 12.65 11.02
N GLU A 73 -5.56 12.11 11.50
CA GLU A 73 -4.23 12.40 10.97
C GLU A 73 -4.11 11.96 9.49
N ALA A 74 -4.64 10.76 9.18
CA ALA A 74 -4.67 10.27 7.81
C ALA A 74 -5.47 11.18 6.88
N LEU A 75 -6.63 11.67 7.32
CA LEU A 75 -7.45 12.60 6.54
C LEU A 75 -6.74 13.92 6.26
N ASP A 76 -6.01 14.46 7.25
CA ASP A 76 -5.21 15.68 7.06
C ASP A 76 -4.07 15.48 6.07
N LEU A 77 -3.41 14.32 6.10
CA LEU A 77 -2.37 13.96 5.14
C LEU A 77 -2.93 13.82 3.72
N VAL A 78 -4.11 13.22 3.56
CA VAL A 78 -4.77 13.09 2.24
C VAL A 78 -5.17 14.46 1.71
N ARG A 79 -5.77 15.34 2.52
CA ARG A 79 -6.10 16.72 2.10
C ARG A 79 -4.88 17.48 1.59
N ARG A 80 -3.77 17.42 2.34
CA ARG A 80 -2.51 18.07 1.93
C ARG A 80 -1.97 17.48 0.63
N SER A 81 -1.98 16.16 0.49
CA SER A 81 -1.47 15.48 -0.70
C SER A 81 -2.22 15.89 -1.98
N VAL A 82 -3.53 16.05 -1.88
CA VAL A 82 -4.36 16.54 -2.99
C VAL A 82 -4.07 18.02 -3.29
N ALA A 83 -3.98 18.86 -2.26
CA ALA A 83 -3.67 20.28 -2.40
C ALA A 83 -2.29 20.52 -3.04
N ASP A 84 -1.31 19.68 -2.71
CA ASP A 84 0.05 19.74 -3.26
C ASP A 84 0.18 19.06 -4.63
N ASN A 85 -0.92 18.59 -5.20
CA ASN A 85 -0.96 17.83 -6.46
C ASN A 85 -0.02 16.61 -6.45
N ASN A 86 0.09 15.97 -5.31
CA ASN A 86 0.90 14.78 -5.08
C ASN A 86 0.13 13.74 -4.25
N PRO A 87 -0.97 13.17 -4.81
CA PRO A 87 -1.89 12.30 -4.09
C PRO A 87 -1.26 10.94 -3.74
N PHE A 88 -1.85 10.27 -2.75
CA PHE A 88 -1.55 8.86 -2.47
C PHE A 88 -2.23 7.96 -3.50
N GLN A 89 -1.54 6.91 -3.95
CA GLN A 89 -2.11 5.91 -4.84
C GLN A 89 -2.74 4.75 -4.06
N LEU A 90 -2.22 4.47 -2.88
CA LEU A 90 -2.63 3.33 -2.07
C LEU A 90 -2.60 3.71 -0.58
N ALA A 91 -3.57 3.20 0.18
CA ALA A 91 -3.58 3.27 1.64
C ALA A 91 -3.86 1.88 2.22
N PHE A 92 -3.10 1.51 3.26
CA PHE A 92 -3.42 0.41 4.16
C PHE A 92 -4.00 0.99 5.43
N VAL A 93 -5.21 0.60 5.80
CA VAL A 93 -5.95 1.20 6.91
C VAL A 93 -6.40 0.13 7.89
N ASP A 94 -5.99 0.23 9.15
CA ASP A 94 -6.49 -0.61 10.22
C ASP A 94 -7.93 -0.24 10.60
N VAL A 95 -8.74 -1.24 10.92
CA VAL A 95 -10.15 -1.03 11.31
C VAL A 95 -10.25 -0.36 12.67
N ARG A 96 -9.45 -0.80 13.64
CA ARG A 96 -9.55 -0.33 15.04
C ARG A 96 -8.40 0.55 15.44
N MET A 97 -8.69 1.83 15.62
CA MET A 97 -7.70 2.83 16.01
C MET A 97 -8.23 3.72 17.15
N PRO A 98 -8.54 3.14 18.34
CA PRO A 98 -8.96 3.96 19.45
C PRO A 98 -7.86 4.96 19.88
N PRO A 99 -8.21 6.15 20.38
CA PRO A 99 -9.55 6.66 20.70
C PRO A 99 -10.25 7.39 19.55
N GLY A 100 -9.63 7.52 18.36
CA GLY A 100 -10.18 8.25 17.22
C GLY A 100 -11.25 7.50 16.44
N ILE A 101 -11.55 7.99 15.24
CA ILE A 101 -12.48 7.35 14.32
C ILE A 101 -11.93 6.00 13.86
N ASP A 102 -12.82 5.06 13.55
CA ASP A 102 -12.42 3.75 13.05
C ASP A 102 -11.97 3.78 11.57
N GLY A 103 -11.45 2.66 11.09
CA GLY A 103 -10.95 2.55 9.72
C GLY A 103 -12.03 2.70 8.66
N ILE A 104 -13.26 2.25 8.93
CA ILE A 104 -14.39 2.35 7.99
C ILE A 104 -14.76 3.82 7.78
N GLU A 105 -14.92 4.56 8.86
CA GLU A 105 -15.22 5.98 8.80
C GLU A 105 -14.06 6.77 8.15
N THR A 106 -12.82 6.39 8.48
CA THR A 106 -11.62 6.98 7.87
C THR A 106 -11.62 6.80 6.35
N ILE A 107 -11.87 5.59 5.86
CA ILE A 107 -11.91 5.28 4.42
C ILE A 107 -13.04 6.04 3.72
N SER A 108 -14.24 6.07 4.30
CA SER A 108 -15.37 6.80 3.74
C SER A 108 -15.04 8.28 3.53
N ARG A 109 -14.51 8.93 4.56
CA ARG A 109 -14.10 10.34 4.49
C ARG A 109 -12.87 10.56 3.59
N MET A 110 -11.98 9.59 3.49
CA MET A 110 -10.82 9.64 2.60
C MET A 110 -11.27 9.69 1.13
N TRP A 111 -12.26 8.88 0.75
CA TRP A 111 -12.82 8.89 -0.61
C TRP A 111 -13.66 10.12 -0.93
N ASP A 112 -14.20 10.81 0.07
CA ASP A 112 -14.81 12.14 -0.13
C ASP A 112 -13.77 13.20 -0.52
N ILE A 113 -12.51 13.03 -0.08
CA ILE A 113 -11.40 13.95 -0.39
C ILE A 113 -10.72 13.53 -1.69
N ASP A 114 -10.40 12.26 -1.84
CA ASP A 114 -9.70 11.68 -3.00
C ASP A 114 -10.37 10.35 -3.39
N PRO A 115 -11.29 10.37 -4.37
CA PRO A 115 -12.01 9.18 -4.79
C PRO A 115 -11.15 8.17 -5.56
N ASP A 116 -9.93 8.52 -5.94
CA ASP A 116 -9.06 7.67 -6.76
C ASP A 116 -8.10 6.80 -5.96
N ILE A 117 -7.97 7.05 -4.66
CA ILE A 117 -7.07 6.26 -3.80
C ILE A 117 -7.56 4.80 -3.69
N GLN A 118 -6.65 3.85 -3.91
CA GLN A 118 -6.91 2.44 -3.62
C GLN A 118 -6.74 2.18 -2.13
N VAL A 119 -7.60 1.35 -1.54
CA VAL A 119 -7.55 1.08 -0.10
C VAL A 119 -7.50 -0.42 0.17
N VAL A 120 -6.59 -0.81 1.05
CA VAL A 120 -6.56 -2.13 1.67
C VAL A 120 -6.92 -1.96 3.14
N ILE A 121 -8.08 -2.49 3.54
CA ILE A 121 -8.48 -2.50 4.94
C ILE A 121 -7.89 -3.70 5.66
N CYS A 122 -7.22 -3.45 6.78
CA CYS A 122 -6.61 -4.48 7.61
C CYS A 122 -7.51 -4.77 8.80
N THR A 123 -8.04 -5.98 8.90
CA THR A 123 -9.04 -6.34 9.90
C THR A 123 -8.63 -7.58 10.69
N ALA A 124 -8.88 -7.60 12.00
CA ALA A 124 -8.84 -8.80 12.80
C ALA A 124 -10.10 -9.66 12.54
N PHE A 125 -10.04 -10.95 12.86
CA PHE A 125 -11.07 -11.94 12.52
C PHE A 125 -12.47 -11.63 13.08
N SER A 126 -12.58 -10.75 14.07
CA SER A 126 -13.80 -10.44 14.80
C SER A 126 -14.41 -9.06 14.51
N ASP A 127 -13.83 -8.27 13.59
CA ASP A 127 -14.19 -6.86 13.53
C ASP A 127 -15.45 -6.60 12.70
N TYR A 128 -15.49 -7.06 11.46
CA TYR A 128 -16.65 -6.87 10.56
C TYR A 128 -16.74 -8.00 9.53
N SER A 129 -17.95 -8.32 9.07
CA SER A 129 -18.14 -9.16 7.91
C SER A 129 -17.86 -8.36 6.61
N TRP A 130 -17.58 -9.07 5.53
CA TRP A 130 -17.43 -8.45 4.20
C TRP A 130 -18.68 -7.66 3.80
N GLU A 131 -19.84 -8.23 4.09
CA GLU A 131 -21.14 -7.65 3.77
C GLU A 131 -21.33 -6.31 4.47
N GLU A 132 -21.07 -6.26 5.78
CA GLU A 132 -21.18 -5.02 6.57
C GLU A 132 -20.19 -3.95 6.09
N THR A 133 -18.96 -4.35 5.73
CA THR A 133 -17.94 -3.44 5.23
C THR A 133 -18.28 -2.90 3.85
N SER A 134 -18.73 -3.75 2.94
CA SER A 134 -19.07 -3.36 1.57
C SER A 134 -20.32 -2.50 1.48
N GLU A 135 -21.32 -2.74 2.32
CA GLU A 135 -22.53 -1.91 2.41
C GLU A 135 -22.23 -0.50 2.95
N SER A 136 -21.24 -0.39 3.84
CA SER A 136 -20.85 0.88 4.43
C SER A 136 -19.96 1.74 3.51
N LEU A 137 -19.35 1.14 2.48
CA LEU A 137 -18.38 1.80 1.62
C LEU A 137 -18.84 1.79 0.15
N GLN A 138 -19.02 2.98 -0.41
CA GLN A 138 -19.60 3.17 -1.76
C GLN A 138 -18.68 2.76 -2.92
N ASN A 139 -17.36 2.70 -2.71
CA ASN A 139 -16.35 2.42 -3.74
C ASN A 139 -15.71 1.03 -3.55
N SER A 140 -16.55 -0.02 -3.50
CA SER A 140 -16.09 -1.39 -3.24
C SER A 140 -15.11 -1.95 -4.28
N ASP A 141 -15.08 -1.41 -5.50
CA ASP A 141 -14.14 -1.77 -6.55
C ASP A 141 -12.69 -1.33 -6.26
N LYS A 142 -12.50 -0.36 -5.37
CA LYS A 142 -11.21 0.15 -4.92
C LYS A 142 -10.80 -0.35 -3.53
N LEU A 143 -11.58 -1.26 -2.95
CA LEU A 143 -11.37 -1.81 -1.62
C LEU A 143 -10.93 -3.26 -1.70
N LEU A 144 -9.81 -3.57 -1.02
CA LEU A 144 -9.41 -4.93 -0.72
C LEU A 144 -9.39 -5.14 0.79
N ILE A 145 -9.62 -6.38 1.22
CA ILE A 145 -9.55 -6.76 2.63
C ILE A 145 -8.33 -7.65 2.87
N LEU A 146 -7.55 -7.29 3.88
CA LEU A 146 -6.43 -8.05 4.38
C LEU A 146 -6.71 -8.46 5.83
N LYS A 147 -6.85 -9.75 6.08
CA LYS A 147 -7.12 -10.28 7.41
C LYS A 147 -5.82 -10.45 8.20
N LYS A 148 -5.82 -9.98 9.43
CA LYS A 148 -4.73 -10.21 10.40
C LYS A 148 -4.88 -11.59 11.06
N PRO A 149 -3.79 -12.32 11.36
CA PRO A 149 -2.41 -12.04 10.98
C PRO A 149 -2.18 -12.31 9.49
N PHE A 150 -1.37 -11.49 8.83
CA PHE A 150 -1.05 -11.64 7.41
C PHE A 150 0.45 -11.88 7.20
N ASP A 151 0.76 -12.60 6.13
CA ASP A 151 2.13 -12.75 5.66
C ASP A 151 2.58 -11.45 4.98
N ILE A 152 3.76 -11.01 5.35
CA ILE A 152 4.37 -9.78 4.81
C ILE A 152 4.58 -9.84 3.29
N THR A 153 4.78 -11.05 2.74
CA THR A 153 4.88 -11.27 1.29
C THR A 153 3.59 -10.93 0.57
N VAL A 154 2.43 -11.19 1.19
CA VAL A 154 1.10 -10.84 0.66
C VAL A 154 0.95 -9.33 0.55
N VAL A 155 1.40 -8.58 1.54
CA VAL A 155 1.39 -7.11 1.55
C VAL A 155 2.17 -6.55 0.37
N ARG A 156 3.38 -7.04 0.14
CA ARG A 156 4.22 -6.61 -1.00
C ARG A 156 3.54 -6.95 -2.34
N GLN A 157 3.02 -8.14 -2.48
CA GLN A 157 2.33 -8.56 -3.70
C GLN A 157 1.09 -7.71 -3.99
N MET A 158 0.27 -7.43 -2.97
CA MET A 158 -0.89 -6.55 -3.10
C MET A 158 -0.48 -5.14 -3.49
N ALA A 159 0.51 -4.55 -2.82
CA ALA A 159 1.00 -3.22 -3.13
C ALA A 159 1.51 -3.13 -4.57
N CYS A 160 2.35 -4.05 -5.01
CA CYS A 160 2.86 -4.10 -6.39
C CYS A 160 1.73 -4.21 -7.41
N SER A 161 0.75 -5.09 -7.17
CA SER A 161 -0.38 -5.30 -8.08
C SER A 161 -1.30 -4.08 -8.17
N LEU A 162 -1.57 -3.43 -7.05
CA LEU A 162 -2.43 -2.25 -7.00
C LEU A 162 -1.74 -1.01 -7.60
N LEU A 163 -0.47 -0.82 -7.30
CA LEU A 163 0.29 0.32 -7.83
C LEU A 163 0.56 0.20 -9.32
N ALA A 164 0.68 -1.01 -9.86
CA ALA A 164 0.84 -1.24 -11.31
C ALA A 164 -0.37 -0.77 -12.12
N LYS A 165 -1.57 -0.75 -11.54
CA LYS A 165 -2.78 -0.27 -12.22
C LYS A 165 -2.69 1.21 -12.62
N PHE A 166 -1.94 2.02 -11.88
CA PHE A 166 -1.74 3.44 -12.20
C PHE A 166 -0.80 3.69 -13.38
N GLU A 167 -0.09 2.69 -13.86
CA GLU A 167 0.77 2.80 -15.04
C GLU A 167 0.00 2.62 -16.35
N LEU A 168 -1.22 2.05 -16.27
CA LEU A 168 -2.06 1.74 -17.42
C LEU A 168 -3.10 2.83 -17.73
N THR A 169 -3.15 3.86 -16.93
CA THR A 169 -3.97 5.04 -17.14
C THR A 169 -3.13 6.26 -17.46
#